data_963d6ef871a8ee135c04eef4275e5e7f
#
_entry.id   963d6ef871a8ee135c04eef4275e5e7f
#
_cell.length_a   1.000
_cell.length_b   1.000
_cell.length_c   1.000
_cell.angle_alpha   90.00
_cell.angle_beta   90.00
_cell.angle_gamma   90.00
#
_symmetry.space_group_name_H-M   'P 1'
#
loop_
_entity.id
_entity.type
_entity.pdbx_description
1 polymer ?
#
loop_
_entity_poly.entity_id
_entity_poly.type
_entity_poly.pdbx_seq_one_letter_code
_entity_poly.pdbx_strand_id
1 'polypeptide(L)'
;DRIVHDSRILDAVEDVIGGNILAAGTTLFIKEPDSSGFISWHQDARYIGMEPHDWVTGWLAISNVTEENGCMQMIPGSHVAPLKDHIDTYGADNLLTRGQTVPDVDESMAVPVPLAPGQLSLHHPRVIHGSGPNRSPERRIGFALQSYIAPSVKQVHGDMYVQLARGSDDCGYHQEAPRVTAAMSAEAIALRADANKKLSDIFYAGSDRIGKF
;
A
#
# COMPACT_ATOMS: atom_id res chain seq x y z
N ASP A 1 -11.15 0.34 -10.58
CA ASP A 1 -10.70 -0.04 -11.91
C ASP A 1 -10.16 1.16 -12.70
N ARG A 2 -10.95 2.23 -12.97
CA ARG A 2 -10.51 3.39 -13.76
C ARG A 2 -9.27 4.11 -13.22
N ILE A 3 -9.12 4.24 -11.89
CA ILE A 3 -7.95 4.91 -11.29
C ILE A 3 -6.70 4.06 -11.47
N VAL A 4 -6.80 2.76 -11.26
CA VAL A 4 -5.68 1.82 -11.40
C VAL A 4 -5.11 1.82 -12.83
N HIS A 5 -5.95 2.07 -13.83
CA HIS A 5 -5.59 2.10 -15.25
C HIS A 5 -5.48 3.52 -15.83
N ASP A 6 -5.45 4.56 -14.98
CA ASP A 6 -5.28 5.94 -15.46
C ASP A 6 -3.89 6.13 -16.07
N SER A 7 -3.85 6.55 -17.34
CA SER A 7 -2.59 6.68 -18.08
C SER A 7 -1.60 7.63 -17.40
N ARG A 8 -2.07 8.68 -16.76
CA ARG A 8 -1.21 9.65 -16.04
C ARG A 8 -0.46 9.01 -14.87
N ILE A 9 -1.10 8.03 -14.22
CA ILE A 9 -0.48 7.26 -13.15
C ILE A 9 0.49 6.23 -13.75
N LEU A 10 0.03 5.50 -14.77
CA LEU A 10 0.82 4.45 -15.39
C LEU A 10 2.05 5.00 -16.12
N ASP A 11 2.00 6.20 -16.70
CA ASP A 11 3.16 6.85 -17.31
C ASP A 11 4.25 7.11 -16.26
N ALA A 12 3.87 7.64 -15.09
CA ALA A 12 4.81 7.87 -13.99
C ALA A 12 5.35 6.56 -13.38
N VAL A 13 4.54 5.50 -13.33
CA VAL A 13 4.97 4.17 -12.86
C VAL A 13 5.93 3.54 -13.87
N GLU A 14 5.63 3.64 -15.18
CA GLU A 14 6.49 3.14 -16.26
C GLU A 14 7.90 3.74 -16.21
N ASP A 15 8.02 5.04 -15.93
CA ASP A 15 9.31 5.71 -15.77
C ASP A 15 10.16 5.13 -14.63
N VAL A 16 9.54 4.42 -13.67
CA VAL A 16 10.22 3.85 -12.50
C VAL A 16 10.49 2.35 -12.64
N ILE A 17 9.50 1.56 -13.09
CA ILE A 17 9.59 0.10 -13.10
C ILE A 17 9.53 -0.52 -14.50
N GLY A 18 9.42 0.29 -15.55
CA GLY A 18 9.32 -0.17 -16.95
C GLY A 18 7.88 -0.41 -17.42
N GLY A 19 7.74 -0.68 -18.73
CA GLY A 19 6.47 -0.64 -19.46
C GLY A 19 5.53 -1.85 -19.23
N ASN A 20 5.97 -2.89 -18.55
CA ASN A 20 5.14 -4.04 -18.20
C ASN A 20 4.72 -3.92 -16.73
N ILE A 21 3.44 -3.64 -16.48
CA ILE A 21 2.95 -3.26 -15.16
C ILE A 21 1.76 -4.12 -14.77
N LEU A 22 1.87 -4.80 -13.64
CA LEU A 22 0.76 -5.44 -12.95
C LEU A 22 0.35 -4.59 -11.75
N ALA A 23 -0.95 -4.51 -11.47
CA ALA A 23 -1.48 -3.83 -10.29
C ALA A 23 -1.99 -4.85 -9.28
N ALA A 24 -1.54 -4.74 -8.02
CA ALA A 24 -1.91 -5.63 -6.94
C ALA A 24 -2.46 -4.85 -5.76
N GLY A 25 -3.74 -5.01 -5.50
CA GLY A 25 -4.42 -4.47 -4.33
C GLY A 25 -4.66 -2.96 -4.34
N THR A 26 -5.70 -2.57 -3.67
CA THR A 26 -6.01 -1.15 -3.39
C THR A 26 -6.67 -1.03 -2.02
N THR A 27 -6.36 0.04 -1.29
CA THR A 27 -6.93 0.28 0.04
C THR A 27 -7.28 1.75 0.22
N LEU A 28 -8.42 2.02 0.84
CA LEU A 28 -8.77 3.36 1.30
C LEU A 28 -8.27 3.55 2.74
N PHE A 29 -7.39 4.52 2.92
CA PHE A 29 -6.94 4.96 4.24
C PHE A 29 -7.72 6.22 4.66
N ILE A 30 -8.63 6.04 5.58
CA ILE A 30 -9.49 7.11 6.08
C ILE A 30 -9.09 7.43 7.52
N LYS A 31 -8.85 8.70 7.80
CA LYS A 31 -8.71 9.22 9.16
C LYS A 31 -9.87 10.18 9.41
N GLU A 32 -10.72 9.80 10.35
CA GLU A 32 -11.84 10.64 10.76
C GLU A 32 -11.34 11.92 11.44
N PRO A 33 -12.15 12.99 11.50
CA PRO A 33 -11.80 14.19 12.27
C PRO A 33 -11.40 13.86 13.71
N ASP A 34 -10.39 14.55 14.22
CA ASP A 34 -9.92 14.42 15.60
C ASP A 34 -9.70 12.97 16.08
N SER A 35 -9.29 12.08 15.15
CA SER A 35 -9.09 10.67 15.46
C SER A 35 -7.66 10.37 15.88
N SER A 36 -7.51 9.40 16.80
CA SER A 36 -6.21 8.89 17.27
C SER A 36 -5.51 7.97 16.29
N GLY A 37 -6.19 7.55 15.21
CA GLY A 37 -5.68 6.60 14.24
C GLY A 37 -4.39 7.07 13.54
N PHE A 38 -3.32 6.28 13.66
CA PHE A 38 -2.02 6.54 13.06
C PHE A 38 -1.51 5.32 12.29
N ILE A 39 -0.45 5.52 11.52
CA ILE A 39 0.30 4.43 10.87
C ILE A 39 1.74 4.53 11.37
N SER A 40 2.21 3.47 12.03
CA SER A 40 3.57 3.39 12.55
C SER A 40 4.61 3.43 11.43
N TRP A 41 5.85 3.76 11.78
CA TRP A 41 6.99 3.70 10.86
C TRP A 41 7.20 2.27 10.36
N HIS A 42 7.12 2.07 9.05
CA HIS A 42 7.22 0.75 8.43
C HIS A 42 7.82 0.84 7.02
N GLN A 43 8.10 -0.33 6.46
CA GLN A 43 8.49 -0.53 5.06
C GLN A 43 7.50 -1.52 4.44
N ASP A 44 6.87 -1.15 3.34
CA ASP A 44 5.90 -2.00 2.64
C ASP A 44 6.48 -3.35 2.25
N ALA A 45 7.75 -3.38 1.85
CA ALA A 45 8.44 -4.60 1.46
C ALA A 45 8.41 -5.69 2.54
N ARG A 46 8.52 -5.32 3.82
CA ARG A 46 8.46 -6.27 4.93
C ARG A 46 7.07 -6.84 5.14
N TYR A 47 6.09 -6.04 4.86
CA TYR A 47 4.69 -6.25 5.14
C TYR A 47 3.99 -7.04 4.04
N ILE A 48 4.26 -6.69 2.78
CA ILE A 48 3.63 -7.31 1.60
C ILE A 48 4.41 -8.56 1.15
N GLY A 49 5.73 -8.61 1.34
CA GLY A 49 6.55 -9.77 1.03
C GLY A 49 6.65 -10.09 -0.46
N MET A 50 7.00 -9.11 -1.28
CA MET A 50 7.24 -9.28 -2.72
C MET A 50 8.72 -9.08 -3.06
N GLU A 51 9.28 -9.94 -3.89
CA GLU A 51 10.68 -9.91 -4.33
C GLU A 51 10.83 -10.24 -5.82
N PRO A 52 11.81 -9.60 -6.55
CA PRO A 52 12.63 -8.46 -6.11
C PRO A 52 11.77 -7.23 -5.85
N HIS A 53 12.37 -6.18 -5.28
CA HIS A 53 11.65 -4.95 -4.92
C HIS A 53 11.46 -3.99 -6.14
N ASP A 54 11.23 -4.54 -7.33
CA ASP A 54 10.97 -3.80 -8.57
C ASP A 54 9.48 -3.43 -8.65
N TRP A 55 9.03 -2.67 -7.65
CA TRP A 55 7.66 -2.23 -7.53
C TRP A 55 7.55 -0.93 -6.73
N VAL A 56 6.42 -0.25 -6.87
CA VAL A 56 6.14 1.01 -6.18
C VAL A 56 4.75 1.01 -5.58
N THR A 57 4.59 1.70 -4.46
CA THR A 57 3.29 2.05 -3.91
C THR A 57 2.89 3.43 -4.41
N GLY A 58 1.70 3.53 -5.00
CA GLY A 58 1.07 4.81 -5.30
C GLY A 58 0.12 5.21 -4.17
N TRP A 59 0.12 6.48 -3.78
CA TRP A 59 -0.83 6.99 -2.81
C TRP A 59 -1.48 8.27 -3.32
N LEU A 60 -2.77 8.18 -3.67
CA LEU A 60 -3.57 9.26 -4.26
C LEU A 60 -4.36 9.98 -3.17
N ALA A 61 -4.19 11.29 -3.07
CA ALA A 61 -5.02 12.13 -2.21
C ALA A 61 -6.43 12.29 -2.80
N ILE A 62 -7.44 11.83 -2.09
CA ILE A 62 -8.85 12.04 -2.43
C ILE A 62 -9.38 13.32 -1.78
N SER A 63 -8.99 13.59 -0.53
CA SER A 63 -9.23 14.84 0.18
C SER A 63 -7.94 15.67 0.25
N ASN A 64 -8.01 16.90 0.76
CA ASN A 64 -6.82 17.64 1.11
C ASN A 64 -6.03 16.92 2.21
N VAL A 65 -4.72 16.82 2.05
CA VAL A 65 -3.80 16.10 2.94
C VAL A 65 -2.75 17.07 3.44
N THR A 66 -2.76 17.32 4.75
CA THR A 66 -1.89 18.27 5.44
C THR A 66 -1.15 17.59 6.60
N GLU A 67 -0.17 18.26 7.17
CA GLU A 67 0.49 17.78 8.39
C GLU A 67 -0.50 17.66 9.56
N GLU A 68 -1.43 18.60 9.68
CA GLU A 68 -2.44 18.61 10.77
C GLU A 68 -3.38 17.40 10.68
N ASN A 69 -3.78 16.98 9.46
CA ASN A 69 -4.65 15.81 9.29
C ASN A 69 -3.90 14.50 9.07
N GLY A 70 -2.59 14.50 9.38
CA GLY A 70 -1.76 13.30 9.39
C GLY A 70 -1.36 12.84 7.98
N CYS A 71 -0.73 13.73 7.18
CA CYS A 71 -0.07 13.34 5.94
C CYS A 71 0.97 12.24 6.20
N MET A 72 1.38 11.55 5.14
CA MET A 72 2.54 10.66 5.23
C MET A 72 3.80 11.46 5.57
N GLN A 73 4.68 10.83 6.30
CA GLN A 73 6.05 11.26 6.54
C GLN A 73 6.98 10.15 6.05
N MET A 74 8.08 10.52 5.43
CA MET A 74 9.05 9.60 4.86
C MET A 74 10.45 9.92 5.37
N ILE A 75 11.30 8.89 5.52
CA ILE A 75 12.72 9.05 5.81
C ILE A 75 13.49 8.98 4.49
N PRO A 76 13.97 10.12 3.95
CA PRO A 76 14.66 10.16 2.66
C PRO A 76 15.90 9.25 2.66
N GLY A 77 16.10 8.54 1.55
CA GLY A 77 17.26 7.65 1.37
C GLY A 77 17.16 6.31 2.11
N SER A 78 16.16 6.09 2.97
CA SER A 78 16.05 4.84 3.75
C SER A 78 15.85 3.58 2.89
N HIS A 79 15.37 3.73 1.65
CA HIS A 79 15.18 2.64 0.70
C HIS A 79 16.48 1.99 0.19
N VAL A 80 17.61 2.70 0.24
CA VAL A 80 18.91 2.14 -0.19
C VAL A 80 19.55 1.24 0.88
N ALA A 81 19.13 1.40 2.14
CA ALA A 81 19.57 0.55 3.23
C ALA A 81 18.91 -0.84 3.17
N PRO A 82 19.48 -1.86 3.83
CA PRO A 82 18.81 -3.15 3.99
C PRO A 82 17.44 -3.02 4.65
N LEU A 83 16.55 -3.97 4.33
CA LEU A 83 15.25 -4.05 4.98
C LEU A 83 15.43 -4.19 6.50
N LYS A 84 14.73 -3.35 7.25
CA LYS A 84 14.79 -3.33 8.71
C LYS A 84 13.92 -4.44 9.33
N ASP A 85 14.27 -4.85 10.53
CA ASP A 85 13.37 -5.66 11.33
C ASP A 85 12.18 -4.82 11.82
N HIS A 86 11.01 -5.45 11.82
CA HIS A 86 9.77 -4.85 12.33
C HIS A 86 9.29 -5.66 13.52
N ILE A 87 8.72 -4.97 14.50
CA ILE A 87 8.05 -5.56 15.64
C ILE A 87 6.54 -5.39 15.52
N ASP A 88 5.78 -6.41 15.91
CA ASP A 88 4.32 -6.37 15.92
C ASP A 88 3.83 -5.77 17.24
N THR A 89 3.12 -4.64 17.17
CA THR A 89 2.64 -3.95 18.36
C THR A 89 1.16 -4.22 18.66
N TYR A 90 0.36 -4.53 17.66
CA TYR A 90 -1.09 -4.74 17.73
C TYR A 90 -1.83 -3.60 18.46
N GLY A 91 -1.30 -2.38 18.39
CA GLY A 91 -1.91 -1.20 19.00
C GLY A 91 -3.28 -0.89 18.41
N ALA A 92 -4.27 -0.59 19.25
CA ALA A 92 -5.66 -0.38 18.83
C ALA A 92 -5.83 0.79 17.85
N ASP A 93 -5.02 1.84 18.00
CA ASP A 93 -5.06 3.03 17.15
C ASP A 93 -4.14 2.93 15.93
N ASN A 94 -3.35 1.85 15.81
CA ASN A 94 -2.51 1.64 14.65
C ASN A 94 -3.34 1.05 13.50
N LEU A 95 -3.39 1.74 12.37
CA LEU A 95 -4.18 1.33 11.21
C LEU A 95 -3.54 0.19 10.39
N LEU A 96 -2.28 -0.18 10.70
CA LEU A 96 -1.67 -1.38 10.13
C LEU A 96 -2.19 -2.62 10.83
N THR A 97 -2.46 -3.66 10.06
CA THR A 97 -3.11 -4.91 10.48
C THR A 97 -2.48 -5.56 11.73
N ARG A 98 -1.15 -5.58 11.82
CA ARG A 98 -0.38 -6.10 12.96
C ARG A 98 0.24 -4.99 13.80
N GLY A 99 0.07 -3.73 13.40
CA GLY A 99 0.77 -2.60 14.01
C GLY A 99 2.29 -2.70 13.89
N GLN A 100 2.77 -3.27 12.77
CA GLN A 100 4.19 -3.48 12.52
C GLN A 100 4.95 -2.17 12.54
N THR A 101 6.06 -2.14 13.25
CA THR A 101 6.83 -0.92 13.47
C THR A 101 8.33 -1.19 13.30
N VAL A 102 9.03 -0.33 12.58
CA VAL A 102 10.48 -0.23 12.63
C VAL A 102 10.86 0.47 13.94
N PRO A 103 11.59 -0.17 14.85
CA PRO A 103 12.06 0.50 16.07
C PRO A 103 13.15 1.53 15.75
N ASP A 104 13.31 2.49 16.65
CA ASP A 104 14.43 3.44 16.68
C ASP A 104 14.61 4.26 15.37
N VAL A 105 13.51 4.71 14.79
CA VAL A 105 13.54 5.63 13.64
C VAL A 105 13.93 7.01 14.14
N ASP A 106 14.92 7.61 13.50
CA ASP A 106 15.26 9.02 13.73
C ASP A 106 14.22 9.94 13.07
N GLU A 107 13.19 10.29 13.82
CA GLU A 107 12.09 11.12 13.34
C GLU A 107 12.50 12.55 12.98
N SER A 108 13.69 13.01 13.41
CA SER A 108 14.19 14.31 13.02
C SER A 108 14.55 14.39 11.52
N MET A 109 14.75 13.24 10.89
CA MET A 109 14.99 13.10 9.45
C MET A 109 13.70 12.99 8.61
N ALA A 110 12.54 12.95 9.26
CA ALA A 110 11.28 12.75 8.56
C ALA A 110 10.88 14.00 7.74
N VAL A 111 10.45 13.75 6.52
CA VAL A 111 9.94 14.78 5.62
C VAL A 111 8.46 14.55 5.39
N PRO A 112 7.58 15.54 5.68
CA PRO A 112 6.16 15.45 5.43
C PRO A 112 5.86 15.48 3.92
N VAL A 113 4.82 14.78 3.52
CA VAL A 113 4.32 14.67 2.14
C VAL A 113 2.87 15.16 2.08
N PRO A 114 2.61 16.47 2.21
CA PRO A 114 1.28 17.03 2.01
C PRO A 114 0.88 16.95 0.55
N LEU A 115 -0.39 16.67 0.27
CA LEU A 115 -0.92 16.49 -1.08
C LEU A 115 -2.28 17.19 -1.23
N ALA A 116 -2.47 17.94 -2.29
CA ALA A 116 -3.79 18.43 -2.69
C ALA A 116 -4.63 17.29 -3.30
N PRO A 117 -5.96 17.40 -3.30
CA PRO A 117 -6.83 16.41 -3.95
C PRO A 117 -6.42 16.16 -5.41
N GLY A 118 -6.27 14.89 -5.78
CA GLY A 118 -5.83 14.47 -7.11
C GLY A 118 -4.31 14.39 -7.30
N GLN A 119 -3.52 14.80 -6.33
CA GLN A 119 -2.07 14.57 -6.36
C GLN A 119 -1.74 13.15 -5.88
N LEU A 120 -0.68 12.61 -6.46
CA LEU A 120 -0.19 11.25 -6.19
C LEU A 120 1.26 11.32 -5.70
N SER A 121 1.58 10.52 -4.69
CA SER A 121 2.96 10.15 -4.39
C SER A 121 3.26 8.74 -4.89
N LEU A 122 4.47 8.52 -5.40
CA LEU A 122 5.02 7.20 -5.66
C LEU A 122 6.20 6.98 -4.72
N HIS A 123 6.26 5.84 -4.06
CA HIS A 123 7.36 5.54 -3.17
C HIS A 123 7.83 4.08 -3.28
N HIS A 124 9.12 3.91 -3.11
CA HIS A 124 9.77 2.61 -3.14
C HIS A 124 9.34 1.78 -1.90
N PRO A 125 9.10 0.46 -2.02
CA PRO A 125 8.58 -0.37 -0.93
C PRO A 125 9.50 -0.46 0.31
N ARG A 126 10.78 -0.13 0.17
CA ARG A 126 11.73 -0.07 1.30
C ARG A 126 11.88 1.30 1.92
N VAL A 127 11.18 2.34 1.43
CA VAL A 127 11.20 3.63 2.12
C VAL A 127 10.52 3.47 3.49
N ILE A 128 11.19 3.92 4.56
CA ILE A 128 10.59 3.99 5.89
C ILE A 128 9.62 5.17 5.89
N HIS A 129 8.36 4.88 6.18
CA HIS A 129 7.31 5.89 6.21
C HIS A 129 6.25 5.57 7.26
N GLY A 130 5.48 6.57 7.60
CA GLY A 130 4.41 6.48 8.58
C GLY A 130 3.48 7.68 8.47
N SER A 131 2.49 7.79 9.36
CA SER A 131 1.64 8.99 9.42
C SER A 131 1.02 9.17 10.80
N GLY A 132 1.10 10.37 11.35
CA GLY A 132 0.49 10.75 12.62
C GLY A 132 -1.05 10.73 12.58
N PRO A 133 -1.71 10.96 13.71
CA PRO A 133 -3.16 11.06 13.82
C PRO A 133 -3.72 12.27 13.04
N ASN A 134 -5.02 12.24 12.79
CA ASN A 134 -5.74 13.41 12.26
C ASN A 134 -6.19 14.30 13.42
N ARG A 135 -5.62 15.50 13.52
CA ARG A 135 -5.94 16.50 14.54
C ARG A 135 -6.80 17.64 13.99
N SER A 136 -7.24 17.52 12.73
CA SER A 136 -8.08 18.52 12.08
C SER A 136 -9.57 18.18 12.19
N PRO A 137 -10.47 19.15 12.02
CA PRO A 137 -11.90 18.91 11.99
C PRO A 137 -12.38 18.27 10.68
N GLU A 138 -11.49 17.97 9.73
CA GLU A 138 -11.84 17.42 8.43
C GLU A 138 -11.40 15.97 8.28
N ARG A 139 -12.20 15.17 7.59
CA ARG A 139 -11.85 13.80 7.23
C ARG A 139 -10.73 13.78 6.19
N ARG A 140 -9.67 13.00 6.42
CA ARG A 140 -8.60 12.76 5.46
C ARG A 140 -8.82 11.42 4.76
N ILE A 141 -8.92 11.42 3.44
CA ILE A 141 -9.12 10.23 2.61
C ILE A 141 -7.96 10.10 1.63
N GLY A 142 -7.25 8.98 1.72
CA GLY A 142 -6.23 8.57 0.77
C GLY A 142 -6.56 7.23 0.14
N PHE A 143 -6.20 7.06 -1.11
CA PHE A 143 -6.38 5.83 -1.86
C PHE A 143 -5.00 5.26 -2.20
N ALA A 144 -4.61 4.22 -1.50
CA ALA A 144 -3.39 3.49 -1.81
C ALA A 144 -3.63 2.54 -2.98
N LEU A 145 -2.86 2.73 -4.02
CA LEU A 145 -2.59 1.79 -5.10
C LEU A 145 -1.42 0.95 -4.58
N GLN A 146 -1.74 -0.10 -3.79
CA GLN A 146 -0.79 -0.73 -2.87
C GLN A 146 0.48 -1.22 -3.56
N SER A 147 0.37 -1.69 -4.81
CA SER A 147 1.57 -2.08 -5.54
C SER A 147 1.33 -2.07 -7.04
N TYR A 148 2.14 -1.31 -7.74
CA TYR A 148 2.43 -1.54 -9.14
C TYR A 148 3.74 -2.29 -9.23
N ILE A 149 3.73 -3.48 -9.82
CA ILE A 149 4.84 -4.42 -9.84
C ILE A 149 5.26 -4.75 -11.27
N ALA A 150 6.57 -4.96 -11.46
CA ALA A 150 7.06 -5.60 -12.69
C ALA A 150 6.66 -7.09 -12.70
N PRO A 151 6.39 -7.71 -13.86
CA PRO A 151 6.01 -9.12 -13.94
C PRO A 151 7.02 -10.11 -13.33
N SER A 152 8.29 -9.71 -13.22
CA SER A 152 9.36 -10.50 -12.60
C SER A 152 9.26 -10.60 -11.06
N VAL A 153 8.46 -9.75 -10.44
CA VAL A 153 8.26 -9.73 -8.98
C VAL A 153 7.39 -10.92 -8.56
N LYS A 154 7.78 -11.61 -7.49
CA LYS A 154 7.06 -12.76 -6.93
C LYS A 154 6.56 -12.45 -5.53
N GLN A 155 5.40 -12.98 -5.20
CA GLN A 155 4.94 -13.05 -3.81
C GLN A 155 5.66 -14.20 -3.09
N VAL A 156 6.29 -13.91 -1.93
CA VAL A 156 7.01 -14.92 -1.14
C VAL A 156 6.16 -15.58 -0.04
N HIS A 157 4.98 -15.03 0.23
CA HIS A 157 4.05 -15.54 1.24
C HIS A 157 2.64 -15.67 0.68
N GLY A 158 2.22 -16.87 0.30
CA GLY A 158 0.87 -17.09 -0.23
C GLY A 158 0.69 -16.63 -1.69
N ASP A 159 -0.55 -16.35 -2.05
CA ASP A 159 -0.97 -15.94 -3.39
C ASP A 159 -1.73 -14.62 -3.34
N MET A 160 -1.65 -13.86 -4.41
CA MET A 160 -2.48 -12.66 -4.58
C MET A 160 -3.02 -12.56 -6.01
N TYR A 161 -4.12 -11.83 -6.14
CA TYR A 161 -4.62 -11.43 -7.44
C TYR A 161 -3.90 -10.19 -7.94
N VAL A 162 -3.65 -10.15 -9.25
CA VAL A 162 -3.16 -8.97 -9.96
C VAL A 162 -4.08 -8.63 -11.13
N GLN A 163 -3.96 -7.42 -11.64
CA GLN A 163 -4.55 -7.00 -12.92
C GLN A 163 -3.42 -6.53 -13.84
N LEU A 164 -3.45 -6.95 -15.11
CA LEU A 164 -2.56 -6.37 -16.11
C LEU A 164 -2.97 -4.92 -16.34
N ALA A 165 -2.15 -3.98 -15.88
CA ALA A 165 -2.41 -2.55 -15.99
C ALA A 165 -1.82 -1.96 -17.28
N ARG A 166 -0.63 -2.43 -17.71
CA ARG A 166 0.03 -1.99 -18.95
C ARG A 166 0.98 -3.09 -19.47
N GLY A 167 1.20 -3.14 -20.79
CA GLY A 167 2.17 -4.04 -21.41
C GLY A 167 1.72 -5.51 -21.43
N SER A 168 2.63 -6.42 -21.06
CA SER A 168 2.40 -7.86 -21.02
C SER A 168 2.92 -8.49 -19.73
N ASP A 169 2.36 -9.64 -19.34
CA ASP A 169 2.92 -10.51 -18.30
C ASP A 169 3.50 -11.77 -18.95
N ASP A 170 4.80 -11.76 -19.17
CA ASP A 170 5.53 -12.88 -19.77
C ASP A 170 6.06 -13.87 -18.70
N CYS A 171 5.86 -13.58 -17.41
CA CYS A 171 6.33 -14.39 -16.29
C CYS A 171 5.26 -15.34 -15.74
N GLY A 172 4.02 -14.88 -15.64
CA GLY A 172 2.89 -15.69 -15.17
C GLY A 172 3.01 -16.14 -13.71
N TYR A 173 3.65 -15.35 -12.84
CA TYR A 173 3.84 -15.70 -11.43
C TYR A 173 2.61 -15.47 -10.57
N HIS A 174 1.66 -14.67 -11.07
CA HIS A 174 0.47 -14.26 -10.31
C HIS A 174 -0.80 -14.71 -11.02
N GLN A 175 -1.86 -14.85 -10.25
CA GLN A 175 -3.19 -15.09 -10.78
C GLN A 175 -3.85 -13.78 -11.21
N GLU A 176 -4.23 -13.65 -12.48
CA GLU A 176 -5.02 -12.50 -12.91
C GLU A 176 -6.42 -12.54 -12.28
N ALA A 177 -6.83 -11.40 -11.72
CA ALA A 177 -8.16 -11.26 -11.13
C ALA A 177 -9.26 -11.44 -12.18
N PRO A 178 -10.27 -12.28 -11.96
CA PRO A 178 -11.42 -12.36 -12.84
C PRO A 178 -12.08 -11.00 -13.06
N ARG A 179 -12.45 -10.71 -14.31
CA ARG A 179 -13.18 -9.47 -14.62
C ARG A 179 -14.62 -9.59 -14.15
N VAL A 180 -15.02 -8.66 -13.29
CA VAL A 180 -16.40 -8.57 -12.79
C VAL A 180 -17.15 -7.52 -13.60
N THR A 181 -18.29 -7.91 -14.14
CA THR A 181 -19.10 -7.04 -15.04
C THR A 181 -20.05 -6.10 -14.30
N ALA A 182 -20.42 -6.44 -13.06
CA ALA A 182 -21.34 -5.64 -12.25
C ALA A 182 -20.81 -5.46 -10.82
N ALA A 183 -20.74 -4.20 -10.38
CA ALA A 183 -20.41 -3.89 -8.99
C ALA A 183 -21.47 -4.51 -8.05
N MET A 184 -21.02 -5.02 -6.91
CA MET A 184 -21.88 -5.66 -5.90
C MET A 184 -22.67 -6.89 -6.36
N SER A 185 -22.32 -7.48 -7.50
CA SER A 185 -22.87 -8.79 -7.88
C SER A 185 -22.36 -9.88 -6.92
N ALA A 186 -23.04 -11.03 -6.88
CA ALA A 186 -22.60 -12.17 -6.07
C ALA A 186 -21.17 -12.60 -6.41
N GLU A 187 -20.80 -12.56 -7.68
CA GLU A 187 -19.44 -12.85 -8.17
C GLU A 187 -18.43 -11.81 -7.64
N ALA A 188 -18.77 -10.51 -7.70
CA ALA A 188 -17.91 -9.44 -7.19
C ALA A 188 -17.66 -9.58 -5.69
N ILE A 189 -18.71 -9.91 -4.94
CA ILE A 189 -18.63 -10.11 -3.49
C ILE A 189 -17.76 -11.34 -3.16
N ALA A 190 -17.97 -12.46 -3.88
CA ALA A 190 -17.19 -13.67 -3.69
C ALA A 190 -15.71 -13.47 -4.03
N LEU A 191 -15.40 -12.80 -5.17
CA LEU A 191 -14.03 -12.46 -5.55
C LEU A 191 -13.36 -11.56 -4.50
N ARG A 192 -14.08 -10.55 -3.99
CA ARG A 192 -13.56 -9.67 -2.94
C ARG A 192 -13.28 -10.44 -1.64
N ALA A 193 -14.15 -11.37 -1.26
CA ALA A 193 -13.93 -12.20 -0.08
C ALA A 193 -12.70 -13.10 -0.23
N ASP A 194 -12.50 -13.72 -1.39
CA ASP A 194 -11.33 -14.53 -1.68
C ASP A 194 -10.04 -13.68 -1.74
N ALA A 195 -10.07 -12.53 -2.39
CA ALA A 195 -8.94 -11.60 -2.42
C ALA A 195 -8.56 -11.12 -1.00
N ASN A 196 -9.54 -10.79 -0.17
CA ASN A 196 -9.29 -10.40 1.21
C ASN A 196 -8.67 -11.56 2.02
N LYS A 197 -9.13 -12.80 1.79
CA LYS A 197 -8.53 -13.97 2.44
C LYS A 197 -7.06 -14.13 2.05
N LYS A 198 -6.74 -14.07 0.75
CA LYS A 198 -5.36 -14.14 0.25
C LYS A 198 -4.48 -13.05 0.87
N LEU A 199 -4.95 -11.81 0.93
CA LEU A 199 -4.23 -10.70 1.56
C LEU A 199 -4.04 -10.93 3.07
N SER A 200 -5.07 -11.45 3.75
CA SER A 200 -4.95 -11.81 5.17
C SER A 200 -3.87 -12.87 5.39
N ASP A 201 -3.85 -13.91 4.57
CA ASP A 201 -2.83 -14.98 4.65
C ASP A 201 -1.40 -14.40 4.47
N ILE A 202 -1.22 -13.43 3.56
CA ILE A 202 0.05 -12.72 3.36
C ILE A 202 0.40 -11.88 4.59
N PHE A 203 -0.51 -11.02 5.05
CA PHE A 203 -0.22 -10.05 6.11
C PHE A 203 -0.02 -10.69 7.49
N TYR A 204 -0.59 -11.86 7.70
CA TYR A 204 -0.40 -12.63 8.94
C TYR A 204 0.62 -13.76 8.82
N ALA A 205 1.34 -13.87 7.69
CA ALA A 205 2.40 -14.86 7.53
C ALA A 205 3.43 -14.75 8.66
N GLY A 206 3.69 -15.86 9.35
CA GLY A 206 4.60 -15.93 10.48
C GLY A 206 4.10 -15.29 11.78
N SER A 207 2.82 -14.92 11.87
CA SER A 207 2.18 -14.44 13.11
C SER A 207 1.42 -15.55 13.81
N ASP A 208 1.48 -15.58 15.14
CA ASP A 208 0.65 -16.48 15.97
C ASP A 208 -0.82 -15.98 16.10
N ARG A 209 -1.11 -14.79 15.58
CA ARG A 209 -2.45 -14.18 15.59
C ARG A 209 -3.01 -14.16 14.18
N ILE A 210 -4.30 -14.47 14.07
CA ILE A 210 -5.07 -14.32 12.84
C ILE A 210 -6.06 -13.18 13.09
N GLY A 211 -5.91 -12.09 12.35
CA GLY A 211 -6.85 -10.96 12.40
C GLY A 211 -7.97 -11.10 11.37
N LYS A 212 -9.00 -10.25 11.53
CA LYS A 212 -10.02 -10.08 10.49
C LYS A 212 -9.56 -8.95 9.56
N PHE A 213 -9.69 -9.18 8.27
CA PHE A 213 -9.39 -8.23 7.21
C PHE A 213 -10.69 -7.59 6.69
#